data_d52943caaa953ac3ab68560cd3c83cef
#
_entry.id   d52943caaa953ac3ab68560cd3c83cef
#
_cell.length_a   1.000
_cell.length_b   1.000
_cell.length_c   1.000
_cell.angle_alpha   90.00
_cell.angle_beta   90.00
_cell.angle_gamma   90.00
#
_symmetry.space_group_name_H-M   'P 1'
#
loop_
_entity.id
_entity.type
_entity.pdbx_description
1 polymer ?
#
loop_
_entity_poly.entity_id
_entity_poly.type
_entity_poly.pdbx_seq_one_letter_code
_entity_poly.pdbx_strand_id
1 'polypeptide(L)'
;VTYMSYLTFSKIKDWATGLFAKSPPPIEVPTQANNPTSLTTQQTDDTWYTSIFSQFPDPDEVLSRARLHRADLKRLLSDDEIYQCVETRRDALQSSPPHVEPADNPYSPVVMAMLEPFLAKLRVGLFQALLYGYSVVEVVYKPYEFDHKIEELCKLNKVPVPKYVIAWLGEVPIRYFEPRRDGTLVYRSPLSGMPVDVDTEYKFILTLNNASFENPYGEALLSRAYWAWYFRFNGWNFFAKFLERAGIPLLVGKSSD
;
A
#
# COMPACT_ATOMS: atom_id res chain seq x y z
N VAL A 1 -3.04 20.58 -6.96
CA VAL A 1 -2.62 20.70 -5.55
C VAL A 1 -2.95 19.37 -4.93
N THR A 2 -1.94 18.49 -4.87
CA THR A 2 -2.07 17.13 -4.42
C THR A 2 -2.11 17.15 -2.89
N TYR A 3 -3.24 16.87 -2.30
CA TYR A 3 -3.30 16.52 -0.88
C TYR A 3 -2.65 15.13 -0.71
N MET A 4 -1.35 15.12 -0.49
CA MET A 4 -0.74 14.03 0.26
C MET A 4 -1.45 14.02 1.61
N SER A 5 -2.12 12.92 1.97
CA SER A 5 -2.71 12.79 3.30
C SER A 5 -1.56 12.83 4.30
N TYR A 6 -1.33 14.00 4.89
CA TYR A 6 -0.44 14.17 6.01
C TYR A 6 -0.90 13.19 7.08
N LEU A 7 -0.02 12.33 7.53
CA LEU A 7 -0.17 11.67 8.83
C LEU A 7 -0.49 12.78 9.81
N THR A 8 -1.73 12.85 10.25
CA THR A 8 -2.23 13.95 11.08
C THR A 8 -1.35 14.01 12.31
N PHE A 9 -0.87 15.18 12.67
CA PHE A 9 0.07 15.45 13.78
C PHE A 9 -0.31 14.77 15.09
N SER A 10 -1.61 14.60 15.36
CA SER A 10 -2.11 13.84 16.51
C SER A 10 -1.63 12.39 16.47
N LYS A 11 -1.68 11.72 15.32
CA LYS A 11 -1.25 10.32 15.18
C LYS A 11 0.27 10.14 15.35
N ILE A 12 1.07 11.10 14.89
CA ILE A 12 2.53 11.06 15.10
C ILE A 12 2.87 11.29 16.56
N LYS A 13 2.17 12.21 17.23
CA LYS A 13 2.34 12.47 18.66
C LYS A 13 1.95 11.25 19.49
N ASP A 14 0.82 10.64 19.18
CA ASP A 14 0.32 9.47 19.88
C ASP A 14 1.21 8.25 19.62
N TRP A 15 1.70 8.08 18.40
CA TRP A 15 2.68 7.07 18.04
C TRP A 15 4.03 7.27 18.76
N ALA A 16 4.57 8.49 18.76
CA ALA A 16 5.82 8.80 19.46
C ALA A 16 5.68 8.63 20.97
N THR A 17 4.58 9.09 21.57
CA THR A 17 4.31 8.88 23.01
C THR A 17 4.09 7.40 23.33
N GLY A 18 3.52 6.61 22.43
CA GLY A 18 3.38 5.16 22.56
C GLY A 18 4.72 4.44 22.63
N LEU A 19 5.73 4.88 21.87
CA LEU A 19 7.09 4.33 21.90
C LEU A 19 7.83 4.60 23.23
N PHE A 20 7.49 5.70 23.90
CA PHE A 20 8.15 6.17 25.13
C PHE A 20 7.29 5.96 26.39
N ALA A 21 5.98 5.78 26.25
CA ALA A 21 5.07 5.48 27.34
C ALA A 21 5.06 3.99 27.68
N LYS A 22 4.54 3.64 28.85
CA LYS A 22 4.38 2.25 29.37
C LYS A 22 4.21 1.21 28.28
N SER A 23 4.74 -0.02 28.53
CA SER A 23 4.58 -1.20 27.66
C SER A 23 3.28 -1.14 26.86
N PRO A 24 3.31 -1.43 25.55
CA PRO A 24 2.08 -1.56 24.78
C PRO A 24 1.12 -2.42 25.59
N PRO A 25 -0.17 -2.09 25.63
CA PRO A 25 -1.13 -2.93 26.31
C PRO A 25 -0.87 -4.36 25.83
N PRO A 26 -0.88 -5.36 26.71
CA PRO A 26 -0.75 -6.74 26.28
C PRO A 26 -1.75 -6.89 25.13
N ILE A 27 -1.28 -7.42 24.01
CA ILE A 27 -2.17 -7.82 22.91
C ILE A 27 -3.11 -8.80 23.59
N GLU A 28 -4.29 -8.33 23.95
CA GLU A 28 -5.37 -9.21 24.31
C GLU A 28 -5.68 -9.97 23.02
N VAL A 29 -5.05 -11.13 22.88
CA VAL A 29 -5.51 -12.14 21.95
C VAL A 29 -6.99 -12.24 22.31
N PRO A 30 -7.94 -11.93 21.40
CA PRO A 30 -9.34 -12.07 21.72
C PRO A 30 -9.52 -13.51 22.12
N THR A 31 -9.59 -13.73 23.41
CA THR A 31 -10.04 -15.01 23.98
C THR A 31 -11.43 -15.13 23.40
N GLN A 32 -11.60 -16.07 22.50
CA GLN A 32 -12.93 -16.43 22.03
C GLN A 32 -13.78 -16.63 23.27
N ALA A 33 -14.51 -15.60 23.65
CA ALA A 33 -15.53 -15.72 24.63
C ALA A 33 -16.57 -16.62 23.97
N ASN A 34 -16.49 -17.91 24.29
CA ASN A 34 -17.54 -18.87 24.06
C ASN A 34 -18.74 -18.44 24.92
N ASN A 35 -19.43 -17.41 24.49
CA ASN A 35 -20.76 -17.08 24.93
C ASN A 35 -21.74 -17.53 23.83
N PRO A 36 -22.35 -18.72 23.96
CA PRO A 36 -23.34 -19.19 23.01
C PRO A 36 -24.71 -18.55 23.23
N THR A 37 -24.80 -17.36 23.73
CA THR A 37 -26.10 -16.76 24.07
C THR A 37 -26.19 -15.35 23.55
N SER A 38 -26.75 -15.26 22.39
CA SER A 38 -27.39 -14.17 21.66
C SER A 38 -26.76 -13.94 20.27
N LEU A 39 -26.90 -14.90 19.39
CA LEU A 39 -27.01 -14.61 17.97
C LEU A 39 -28.37 -13.92 17.78
N THR A 40 -28.42 -12.63 18.04
CA THR A 40 -29.58 -11.86 17.60
C THR A 40 -29.51 -11.79 16.07
N THR A 41 -30.64 -11.91 15.44
CA THR A 41 -30.84 -11.85 13.97
C THR A 41 -30.17 -10.60 13.35
N GLN A 42 -30.04 -9.53 14.12
CA GLN A 42 -29.32 -8.30 13.74
C GLN A 42 -27.82 -8.51 13.51
N GLN A 43 -27.15 -9.33 14.31
CA GLN A 43 -25.72 -9.60 14.13
C GLN A 43 -25.45 -10.44 12.87
N THR A 44 -26.38 -11.28 12.50
CA THR A 44 -26.31 -12.10 11.29
C THR A 44 -26.52 -11.23 10.04
N ASP A 45 -27.45 -10.29 10.11
CA ASP A 45 -27.76 -9.38 9.01
C ASP A 45 -26.61 -8.40 8.75
N ASP A 46 -26.00 -7.84 9.80
CA ASP A 46 -24.84 -6.93 9.65
C ASP A 46 -23.63 -7.67 9.08
N THR A 47 -23.41 -8.92 9.46
CA THR A 47 -22.33 -9.74 8.92
C THR A 47 -22.57 -10.09 7.45
N TRP A 48 -23.81 -10.34 7.06
CA TRP A 48 -24.18 -10.63 5.68
C TRP A 48 -24.07 -9.37 4.80
N TYR A 49 -24.59 -8.23 5.25
CA TYR A 49 -24.44 -6.95 4.57
C TYR A 49 -22.97 -6.54 4.47
N THR A 50 -22.18 -6.68 5.54
CA THR A 50 -20.74 -6.36 5.49
C THR A 50 -19.99 -7.30 4.55
N SER A 51 -20.37 -8.57 4.45
CA SER A 51 -19.73 -9.50 3.52
C SER A 51 -20.07 -9.23 2.06
N ILE A 52 -21.31 -8.83 1.77
CA ILE A 52 -21.73 -8.42 0.41
C ILE A 52 -21.08 -7.09 0.03
N PHE A 53 -21.06 -6.12 0.95
CA PHE A 53 -20.46 -4.81 0.70
C PHE A 53 -18.93 -4.83 0.73
N SER A 54 -18.28 -5.81 1.36
CA SER A 54 -16.83 -6.02 1.28
C SER A 54 -16.39 -6.68 -0.03
N GLN A 55 -17.32 -7.19 -0.82
CA GLN A 55 -17.07 -7.78 -2.15
C GLN A 55 -17.44 -6.85 -3.29
N PHE A 56 -17.62 -5.56 -3.06
CA PHE A 56 -17.79 -4.66 -4.18
C PHE A 56 -16.57 -4.76 -5.10
N PRO A 57 -16.82 -4.90 -6.40
CA PRO A 57 -15.74 -4.85 -7.37
C PRO A 57 -14.98 -3.53 -7.20
N ASP A 58 -13.69 -3.57 -7.42
CA ASP A 58 -12.85 -2.37 -7.40
C ASP A 58 -13.55 -1.26 -8.21
N PRO A 59 -13.79 -0.07 -7.63
CA PRO A 59 -14.48 1.02 -8.30
C PRO A 59 -13.69 1.60 -9.48
N ASP A 60 -12.43 1.20 -9.67
CA ASP A 60 -11.64 1.55 -10.84
C ASP A 60 -12.25 0.88 -12.09
N GLU A 61 -12.82 1.70 -12.98
CA GLU A 61 -13.51 1.24 -14.17
C GLU A 61 -12.61 0.42 -15.11
N VAL A 62 -11.32 0.74 -15.17
CA VAL A 62 -10.34 0.02 -15.99
C VAL A 62 -10.12 -1.37 -15.45
N LEU A 63 -9.90 -1.50 -14.14
CA LEU A 63 -9.68 -2.79 -13.49
C LEU A 63 -10.93 -3.67 -13.53
N SER A 64 -12.09 -3.07 -13.29
CA SER A 64 -13.38 -3.75 -13.36
C SER A 64 -13.66 -4.31 -14.76
N ARG A 65 -13.45 -3.51 -15.81
CA ARG A 65 -13.61 -3.95 -17.21
C ARG A 65 -12.59 -5.00 -17.63
N ALA A 66 -11.34 -4.84 -17.18
CA ALA A 66 -10.27 -5.77 -17.49
C ALA A 66 -10.29 -7.04 -16.62
N ARG A 67 -11.12 -7.08 -15.57
CA ARG A 67 -11.17 -8.16 -14.55
C ARG A 67 -9.80 -8.43 -13.93
N LEU A 68 -9.08 -7.36 -13.60
CA LEU A 68 -7.75 -7.42 -13.03
C LEU A 68 -7.77 -6.98 -11.57
N HIS A 69 -6.90 -7.57 -10.76
CA HIS A 69 -6.59 -7.05 -9.45
C HIS A 69 -5.54 -5.93 -9.56
N ARG A 70 -5.57 -4.94 -8.64
CA ARG A 70 -4.60 -3.83 -8.62
C ARG A 70 -3.14 -4.29 -8.64
N ALA A 71 -2.82 -5.39 -7.95
CA ALA A 71 -1.48 -5.98 -7.99
C ALA A 71 -1.03 -6.43 -9.39
N ASP A 72 -1.97 -6.72 -10.30
CA ASP A 72 -1.66 -7.16 -11.66
C ASP A 72 -1.21 -6.01 -12.57
N LEU A 73 -1.46 -4.75 -12.16
CA LEU A 73 -0.93 -3.56 -12.82
C LEU A 73 0.61 -3.54 -12.87
N LYS A 74 1.27 -4.33 -12.01
CA LYS A 74 2.73 -4.49 -12.07
C LYS A 74 3.22 -4.92 -13.45
N ARG A 75 2.40 -5.60 -14.24
CA ARG A 75 2.75 -6.02 -15.61
C ARG A 75 3.04 -4.84 -16.54
N LEU A 76 2.46 -3.67 -16.28
CA LEU A 76 2.69 -2.47 -17.07
C LEU A 76 4.14 -1.97 -16.95
N LEU A 77 4.81 -2.28 -15.84
CA LEU A 77 6.21 -1.93 -15.62
C LEU A 77 7.19 -2.71 -16.51
N SER A 78 6.71 -3.68 -17.29
CA SER A 78 7.51 -4.31 -18.36
C SER A 78 7.64 -3.45 -19.61
N ASP A 79 6.87 -2.38 -19.73
CA ASP A 79 6.97 -1.41 -20.81
C ASP A 79 8.01 -0.34 -20.44
N ASP A 80 8.97 -0.13 -21.34
CA ASP A 80 10.13 0.73 -21.09
C ASP A 80 9.75 2.17 -20.81
N GLU A 81 8.78 2.73 -21.52
CA GLU A 81 8.34 4.11 -21.34
C GLU A 81 7.62 4.30 -20.00
N ILE A 82 6.73 3.37 -19.67
CA ILE A 82 6.03 3.40 -18.37
C ILE A 82 7.04 3.25 -17.24
N TYR A 83 7.98 2.32 -17.37
CA TYR A 83 9.02 2.09 -16.40
C TYR A 83 9.88 3.36 -16.20
N GLN A 84 10.34 3.98 -17.27
CA GLN A 84 11.14 5.21 -17.19
C GLN A 84 10.39 6.35 -16.51
N CYS A 85 9.11 6.54 -16.84
CA CYS A 85 8.28 7.56 -16.19
C CYS A 85 8.10 7.30 -14.68
N VAL A 86 7.97 6.04 -14.29
CA VAL A 86 7.86 5.64 -12.88
C VAL A 86 9.18 5.86 -12.15
N GLU A 87 10.32 5.42 -12.73
CA GLU A 87 11.64 5.61 -12.14
C GLU A 87 11.97 7.10 -11.93
N THR A 88 11.72 7.94 -12.94
CA THR A 88 11.96 9.38 -12.82
C THR A 88 11.22 10.01 -11.62
N ARG A 89 9.98 9.57 -11.39
CA ARG A 89 9.19 10.04 -10.24
C ARG A 89 9.71 9.47 -8.92
N ARG A 90 10.13 8.22 -8.93
CA ARG A 90 10.71 7.56 -7.76
C ARG A 90 12.02 8.23 -7.34
N ASP A 91 12.89 8.54 -8.31
CA ASP A 91 14.15 9.21 -8.07
C ASP A 91 13.95 10.63 -7.52
N ALA A 92 12.96 11.36 -8.05
CA ALA A 92 12.57 12.66 -7.51
C ALA A 92 12.11 12.58 -6.04
N LEU A 93 11.35 11.54 -5.67
CA LEU A 93 10.94 11.32 -4.29
C LEU A 93 12.16 10.94 -3.41
N GLN A 94 13.07 10.12 -3.92
CA GLN A 94 14.24 9.68 -3.17
C GLN A 94 15.23 10.83 -2.92
N SER A 95 15.34 11.77 -3.84
CA SER A 95 16.22 12.93 -3.70
C SER A 95 15.70 13.99 -2.72
N SER A 96 14.40 13.96 -2.39
CA SER A 96 13.82 14.91 -1.44
C SER A 96 14.32 14.65 -0.01
N PRO A 97 14.83 15.66 0.71
CA PRO A 97 15.29 15.47 2.09
C PRO A 97 14.10 15.16 2.99
N PRO A 98 14.20 14.15 3.86
CA PRO A 98 13.17 13.88 4.86
C PRO A 98 13.26 14.90 5.99
N HIS A 99 12.10 15.28 6.54
CA HIS A 99 12.01 16.09 7.74
C HIS A 99 10.85 15.62 8.61
N VAL A 100 10.99 15.85 9.91
CA VAL A 100 9.96 15.50 10.90
C VAL A 100 9.38 16.80 11.45
N GLU A 101 8.08 16.94 11.41
CA GLU A 101 7.36 18.09 11.94
C GLU A 101 6.63 17.73 13.25
N PRO A 102 6.61 18.66 14.23
CA PRO A 102 7.29 19.94 14.24
C PRO A 102 8.78 19.79 14.55
N ALA A 103 9.61 20.64 13.91
CA ALA A 103 11.05 20.63 14.12
C ALA A 103 11.45 20.91 15.58
N ASP A 104 10.65 21.69 16.30
CA ASP A 104 10.87 22.07 17.70
C ASP A 104 10.56 20.96 18.72
N ASN A 105 10.00 19.84 18.25
CA ASN A 105 9.70 18.73 19.15
C ASN A 105 10.99 18.01 19.55
N PRO A 106 11.29 17.87 20.86
CA PRO A 106 12.51 17.22 21.33
C PRO A 106 12.63 15.74 20.92
N TYR A 107 11.52 15.08 20.54
CA TYR A 107 11.50 13.72 20.02
C TYR A 107 11.91 13.62 18.56
N SER A 108 11.76 14.70 17.77
CA SER A 108 11.99 14.67 16.31
C SER A 108 13.37 14.17 15.89
N PRO A 109 14.50 14.58 16.53
CA PRO A 109 15.82 14.06 16.18
C PRO A 109 15.98 12.56 16.49
N VAL A 110 15.37 12.09 17.59
CA VAL A 110 15.44 10.68 18.01
C VAL A 110 14.64 9.81 17.04
N VAL A 111 13.41 10.22 16.70
CA VAL A 111 12.54 9.54 15.73
C VAL A 111 13.22 9.48 14.36
N MET A 112 13.85 10.60 13.93
CA MET A 112 14.57 10.64 12.66
C MET A 112 15.75 9.67 12.64
N ALA A 113 16.54 9.60 13.71
CA ALA A 113 17.65 8.66 13.82
C ALA A 113 17.19 7.19 13.78
N MET A 114 16.01 6.89 14.36
CA MET A 114 15.41 5.55 14.31
C MET A 114 14.88 5.19 12.93
N LEU A 115 14.38 6.17 12.17
CA LEU A 115 13.84 5.97 10.82
C LEU A 115 14.90 5.97 9.72
N GLU A 116 16.03 6.66 9.94
CA GLU A 116 17.09 6.85 8.95
C GLU A 116 17.49 5.58 8.19
N PRO A 117 17.71 4.42 8.85
CA PRO A 117 18.05 3.17 8.16
C PRO A 117 16.96 2.62 7.26
N PHE A 118 15.72 3.02 7.50
CA PHE A 118 14.54 2.51 6.80
C PHE A 118 13.91 3.49 5.80
N LEU A 119 14.41 4.73 5.74
CA LEU A 119 13.83 5.78 4.90
C LEU A 119 13.70 5.39 3.43
N ALA A 120 14.70 4.74 2.87
CA ALA A 120 14.64 4.29 1.48
C ALA A 120 13.49 3.31 1.25
N LYS A 121 13.33 2.33 2.14
CA LYS A 121 12.24 1.34 2.05
C LYS A 121 10.87 1.97 2.29
N LEU A 122 10.79 2.87 3.27
CA LEU A 122 9.55 3.60 3.56
C LEU A 122 9.11 4.42 2.35
N ARG A 123 10.02 5.15 1.70
CA ARG A 123 9.73 5.94 0.50
C ARG A 123 9.23 5.07 -0.65
N VAL A 124 9.87 3.93 -0.88
CA VAL A 124 9.42 2.98 -1.91
C VAL A 124 8.01 2.48 -1.58
N GLY A 125 7.76 2.10 -0.34
CA GLY A 125 6.44 1.67 0.10
C GLY A 125 5.38 2.75 -0.08
N LEU A 126 5.65 3.99 0.33
CA LEU A 126 4.75 5.13 0.13
C LEU A 126 4.51 5.44 -1.35
N PHE A 127 5.55 5.34 -2.18
CA PHE A 127 5.45 5.57 -3.62
C PHE A 127 4.52 4.57 -4.31
N GLN A 128 4.45 3.35 -3.83
CA GLN A 128 3.55 2.34 -4.39
C GLN A 128 2.08 2.73 -4.29
N ALA A 129 1.69 3.53 -3.29
CA ALA A 129 0.33 4.04 -3.21
C ALA A 129 -0.06 4.87 -4.44
N LEU A 130 0.88 5.64 -4.99
CA LEU A 130 0.66 6.40 -6.22
C LEU A 130 0.42 5.46 -7.41
N LEU A 131 1.17 4.36 -7.51
CA LEU A 131 1.10 3.43 -8.63
C LEU A 131 -0.17 2.59 -8.62
N TYR A 132 -0.52 2.06 -7.46
CA TYR A 132 -1.61 1.08 -7.28
C TYR A 132 -2.87 1.64 -6.60
N GLY A 133 -2.86 2.91 -6.17
CA GLY A 133 -3.93 3.58 -5.43
C GLY A 133 -3.76 3.49 -3.92
N TYR A 134 -3.26 2.38 -3.40
CA TYR A 134 -2.87 2.21 -2.00
C TYR A 134 -1.62 1.36 -1.85
N SER A 135 -0.98 1.50 -0.71
CA SER A 135 0.11 0.62 -0.30
C SER A 135 0.03 0.34 1.19
N VAL A 136 0.61 -0.76 1.57
CA VAL A 136 0.69 -1.19 2.97
C VAL A 136 2.15 -1.45 3.30
N VAL A 137 2.62 -0.82 4.38
CA VAL A 137 3.96 -1.01 4.91
C VAL A 137 3.84 -1.61 6.30
N GLU A 138 4.50 -2.73 6.53
CA GLU A 138 4.56 -3.36 7.84
C GLU A 138 5.74 -2.80 8.64
N VAL A 139 5.50 -2.56 9.92
CA VAL A 139 6.51 -2.14 10.89
C VAL A 139 6.65 -3.21 11.95
N VAL A 140 7.85 -3.72 12.13
CA VAL A 140 8.18 -4.71 13.17
C VAL A 140 9.09 -4.04 14.20
N TYR A 141 8.71 -4.14 15.46
CA TYR A 141 9.45 -3.58 16.58
C TYR A 141 10.27 -4.66 17.29
N LYS A 142 11.40 -4.25 17.86
CA LYS A 142 12.18 -5.06 18.81
C LYS A 142 12.43 -4.26 20.09
N PRO A 143 12.68 -4.91 21.23
CA PRO A 143 13.15 -4.23 22.43
C PRO A 143 14.40 -3.41 22.10
N TYR A 144 14.52 -2.24 22.74
CA TYR A 144 15.69 -1.39 22.57
C TYR A 144 16.93 -2.11 23.05
N GLU A 145 17.91 -2.20 22.20
CA GLU A 145 19.29 -2.58 22.53
C GLU A 145 20.14 -1.31 22.54
N PHE A 146 21.21 -1.31 23.33
CA PHE A 146 22.08 -0.14 23.46
C PHE A 146 22.58 0.37 22.10
N ASP A 147 22.26 1.64 21.80
CA ASP A 147 22.73 2.37 20.64
C ASP A 147 23.25 3.73 21.07
N HIS A 148 24.55 3.95 20.90
CA HIS A 148 25.26 5.15 21.33
C HIS A 148 24.67 6.43 20.71
N LYS A 149 24.31 6.38 19.42
CA LYS A 149 23.74 7.51 18.68
C LYS A 149 22.37 7.94 19.26
N ILE A 150 21.51 6.96 19.52
CA ILE A 150 20.18 7.21 20.08
C ILE A 150 20.27 7.71 21.50
N GLU A 151 21.14 7.13 22.34
CA GLU A 151 21.32 7.60 23.72
C GLU A 151 21.85 9.04 23.80
N GLU A 152 22.83 9.38 22.98
CA GLU A 152 23.37 10.72 22.92
C GLU A 152 22.30 11.75 22.53
N LEU A 153 21.49 11.45 21.51
CA LEU A 153 20.37 12.29 21.11
C LEU A 153 19.31 12.40 22.20
N CYS A 154 19.01 11.31 22.91
CA CYS A 154 18.08 11.36 24.05
C CYS A 154 18.59 12.24 25.18
N LYS A 155 19.87 12.15 25.52
CA LYS A 155 20.50 13.00 26.55
C LYS A 155 20.50 14.48 26.15
N LEU A 156 20.87 14.77 24.88
CA LEU A 156 20.91 16.14 24.36
C LEU A 156 19.55 16.81 24.37
N ASN A 157 18.51 16.08 23.98
CA ASN A 157 17.15 16.61 23.87
C ASN A 157 16.31 16.40 25.14
N LYS A 158 16.89 15.83 26.23
CA LYS A 158 16.22 15.53 27.50
C LYS A 158 14.97 14.64 27.34
N VAL A 159 15.05 13.67 26.41
CA VAL A 159 13.99 12.72 26.11
C VAL A 159 14.32 11.36 26.73
N PRO A 160 13.35 10.63 27.27
CA PRO A 160 13.60 9.28 27.78
C PRO A 160 14.03 8.34 26.64
N VAL A 161 14.87 7.37 27.00
CA VAL A 161 15.30 6.34 26.03
C VAL A 161 14.10 5.50 25.62
N PRO A 162 13.93 5.22 24.31
CA PRO A 162 12.81 4.42 23.82
C PRO A 162 12.90 2.98 24.35
N LYS A 163 11.76 2.37 24.67
CA LYS A 163 11.71 0.94 25.05
C LYS A 163 11.78 0.00 23.87
N TYR A 164 11.28 0.47 22.74
CA TYR A 164 11.22 -0.30 21.48
C TYR A 164 11.80 0.53 20.35
N VAL A 165 12.44 -0.14 19.41
CA VAL A 165 12.96 0.43 18.17
C VAL A 165 12.45 -0.37 16.99
N ILE A 166 12.49 0.23 15.81
CA ILE A 166 12.11 -0.44 14.58
C ILE A 166 13.18 -1.50 14.26
N ALA A 167 12.75 -2.75 14.20
CA ALA A 167 13.59 -3.87 13.77
C ALA A 167 13.57 -4.04 12.26
N TRP A 168 12.40 -3.88 11.67
CA TRP A 168 12.19 -4.00 10.25
C TRP A 168 11.02 -3.14 9.81
N LEU A 169 11.14 -2.58 8.61
CA LEU A 169 10.10 -1.82 7.93
C LEU A 169 10.18 -2.17 6.45
N GLY A 170 9.04 -2.48 5.86
CA GLY A 170 8.99 -2.80 4.45
C GLY A 170 7.57 -2.95 3.92
N GLU A 171 7.47 -2.90 2.61
CA GLU A 171 6.22 -3.11 1.91
C GLU A 171 5.74 -4.55 1.99
N VAL A 172 4.44 -4.74 2.04
CA VAL A 172 3.79 -6.04 1.96
C VAL A 172 2.91 -6.13 0.72
N PRO A 173 2.70 -7.35 0.18
CA PRO A 173 1.91 -7.51 -1.05
C PRO A 173 0.49 -7.02 -0.89
N ILE A 174 0.11 -5.99 -1.65
CA ILE A 174 -1.24 -5.40 -1.64
C ILE A 174 -2.36 -6.40 -1.97
N ARG A 175 -2.02 -7.52 -2.62
CA ARG A 175 -2.99 -8.57 -2.98
C ARG A 175 -3.72 -9.17 -1.78
N TYR A 176 -3.09 -9.12 -0.61
CA TYR A 176 -3.64 -9.71 0.62
C TYR A 176 -4.31 -8.69 1.53
N PHE A 177 -4.29 -7.41 1.16
CA PHE A 177 -4.81 -6.33 1.98
C PHE A 177 -5.88 -5.56 1.24
N GLU A 178 -6.97 -5.24 1.94
CA GLU A 178 -8.07 -4.47 1.40
C GLU A 178 -8.42 -3.32 2.35
N PRO A 179 -8.28 -2.06 1.92
CA PRO A 179 -8.77 -0.93 2.68
C PRO A 179 -10.30 -0.87 2.60
N ARG A 180 -10.95 -0.66 3.74
CA ARG A 180 -12.40 -0.45 3.82
C ARG A 180 -12.75 1.03 3.80
N ARG A 181 -14.02 1.33 3.57
CA ARG A 181 -14.55 2.72 3.55
C ARG A 181 -14.46 3.42 4.90
N ASP A 182 -14.47 2.69 5.98
CA ASP A 182 -14.29 3.20 7.35
C ASP A 182 -12.84 3.54 7.71
N GLY A 183 -11.91 3.32 6.77
CA GLY A 183 -10.48 3.54 6.96
C GLY A 183 -9.75 2.37 7.63
N THR A 184 -10.45 1.28 7.93
CA THR A 184 -9.83 0.06 8.45
C THR A 184 -9.15 -0.73 7.33
N LEU A 185 -8.16 -1.51 7.69
CA LEU A 185 -7.44 -2.39 6.77
C LEU A 185 -7.76 -3.85 7.11
N VAL A 186 -8.05 -4.62 6.10
CA VAL A 186 -8.35 -6.06 6.23
C VAL A 186 -7.27 -6.87 5.56
N TYR A 187 -6.79 -7.88 6.26
CA TYR A 187 -5.88 -8.89 5.71
C TYR A 187 -6.66 -10.14 5.33
N ARG A 188 -6.47 -10.61 4.10
CA ARG A 188 -6.98 -11.91 3.65
C ARG A 188 -5.83 -12.91 3.59
N SER A 189 -5.85 -13.86 4.49
CA SER A 189 -4.88 -14.94 4.48
C SER A 189 -4.99 -15.77 3.19
N PRO A 190 -3.88 -16.05 2.48
CA PRO A 190 -3.90 -16.93 1.31
C PRO A 190 -4.30 -18.38 1.65
N LEU A 191 -4.22 -18.78 2.92
CA LEU A 191 -4.55 -20.13 3.37
C LEU A 191 -6.02 -20.29 3.74
N SER A 192 -6.59 -19.34 4.49
CA SER A 192 -7.96 -19.43 4.98
C SER A 192 -8.96 -18.64 4.16
N GLY A 193 -8.49 -17.62 3.43
CA GLY A 193 -9.37 -16.68 2.71
C GLY A 193 -10.24 -15.79 3.61
N MET A 194 -10.23 -16.04 4.93
CA MET A 194 -11.04 -15.27 5.89
C MET A 194 -10.43 -13.87 6.08
N PRO A 195 -11.27 -12.82 6.05
CA PRO A 195 -10.85 -11.48 6.33
C PRO A 195 -10.56 -11.31 7.83
N VAL A 196 -9.45 -10.70 8.16
CA VAL A 196 -9.04 -10.36 9.52
C VAL A 196 -8.71 -8.87 9.56
N ASP A 197 -9.33 -8.14 10.47
CA ASP A 197 -8.99 -6.73 10.67
C ASP A 197 -7.58 -6.63 11.23
N VAL A 198 -6.80 -5.69 10.70
CA VAL A 198 -5.40 -5.50 11.10
C VAL A 198 -5.18 -4.13 11.71
N ASP A 199 -4.23 -4.09 12.63
CA ASP A 199 -3.86 -2.89 13.34
C ASP A 199 -3.11 -1.92 12.42
N THR A 200 -3.75 -0.80 12.12
CA THR A 200 -3.18 0.31 11.34
C THR A 200 -2.56 1.39 12.23
N GLU A 201 -2.66 1.26 13.56
CA GLU A 201 -2.13 2.25 14.48
C GLU A 201 -0.64 2.03 14.75
N TYR A 202 -0.25 0.78 14.99
CA TYR A 202 1.13 0.46 15.39
C TYR A 202 1.87 -0.45 14.42
N LYS A 203 1.16 -1.36 13.76
CA LYS A 203 1.79 -2.43 12.96
C LYS A 203 1.85 -2.14 11.46
N PHE A 204 0.77 -1.60 10.91
CA PHE A 204 0.67 -1.36 9.46
C PHE A 204 0.43 0.11 9.15
N ILE A 205 1.21 0.64 8.22
CA ILE A 205 1.02 1.98 7.66
C ILE A 205 0.25 1.82 6.36
N LEU A 206 -1.02 2.24 6.37
CA LEU A 206 -1.85 2.30 5.16
C LEU A 206 -1.68 3.67 4.51
N THR A 207 -1.23 3.68 3.27
CA THR A 207 -1.12 4.90 2.46
C THR A 207 -2.10 4.83 1.31
N LEU A 208 -2.90 5.87 1.14
CA LEU A 208 -3.93 6.00 0.12
C LEU A 208 -3.60 7.18 -0.80
N ASN A 209 -3.76 6.99 -2.10
CA ASN A 209 -3.59 8.05 -3.09
C ASN A 209 -4.96 8.53 -3.57
N ASN A 210 -5.35 9.77 -3.23
CA ASN A 210 -6.63 10.37 -3.63
C ASN A 210 -7.85 9.48 -3.32
N ALA A 211 -7.85 8.83 -2.14
CA ALA A 211 -9.01 8.05 -1.73
C ALA A 211 -10.24 8.94 -1.52
N SER A 212 -11.39 8.47 -1.96
CA SER A 212 -12.68 9.10 -1.78
C SER A 212 -13.67 8.15 -1.10
N PHE A 213 -14.83 8.66 -0.71
CA PHE A 213 -15.89 7.81 -0.16
C PHE A 213 -16.35 6.73 -1.16
N GLU A 214 -16.35 7.05 -2.46
CA GLU A 214 -16.72 6.12 -3.52
C GLU A 214 -15.60 5.12 -3.83
N ASN A 215 -14.34 5.57 -3.69
CA ASN A 215 -13.16 4.76 -3.97
C ASN A 215 -12.22 4.69 -2.75
N PRO A 216 -12.44 3.79 -1.80
CA PRO A 216 -11.58 3.61 -0.64
C PRO A 216 -10.18 3.08 -0.98
N TYR A 217 -10.01 2.48 -2.15
CA TYR A 217 -8.72 1.98 -2.64
C TYR A 217 -7.82 3.07 -3.24
N GLY A 218 -8.34 4.30 -3.38
CA GLY A 218 -7.62 5.38 -4.03
C GLY A 218 -7.46 5.21 -5.54
N GLU A 219 -6.86 6.20 -6.18
CA GLU A 219 -6.63 6.22 -7.62
C GLU A 219 -5.27 5.62 -7.98
N ALA A 220 -5.29 4.57 -8.83
CA ALA A 220 -4.08 3.97 -9.35
C ALA A 220 -3.59 4.73 -10.60
N LEU A 221 -2.37 5.23 -10.58
CA LEU A 221 -1.77 5.88 -11.74
C LEU A 221 -1.61 4.92 -12.92
N LEU A 222 -1.23 3.67 -12.63
CA LEU A 222 -1.00 2.65 -13.66
C LEU A 222 -2.29 2.22 -14.36
N SER A 223 -3.46 2.30 -13.71
CA SER A 223 -4.72 1.94 -14.35
C SER A 223 -5.03 2.84 -15.55
N ARG A 224 -4.66 4.12 -15.47
CA ARG A 224 -4.84 5.08 -16.58
C ARG A 224 -4.00 4.74 -17.81
N ALA A 225 -2.85 4.10 -17.62
CA ALA A 225 -1.97 3.68 -18.72
C ALA A 225 -2.35 2.31 -19.32
N TYR A 226 -3.25 1.57 -18.66
CA TYR A 226 -3.55 0.19 -19.01
C TYR A 226 -3.98 -0.03 -20.46
N TRP A 227 -4.95 0.74 -20.95
CA TRP A 227 -5.46 0.53 -22.31
C TRP A 227 -4.44 0.90 -23.38
N ALA A 228 -3.66 1.97 -23.17
CA ALA A 228 -2.58 2.33 -24.10
C ALA A 228 -1.52 1.23 -24.18
N TRP A 229 -1.10 0.73 -23.02
CA TRP A 229 -0.18 -0.42 -22.91
C TRP A 229 -0.76 -1.68 -23.55
N TYR A 230 -2.03 -2.00 -23.28
CA TYR A 230 -2.68 -3.19 -23.80
C TYR A 230 -2.74 -3.20 -25.33
N PHE A 231 -3.12 -2.07 -25.94
CA PHE A 231 -3.15 -1.94 -27.40
C PHE A 231 -1.75 -1.96 -28.00
N ARG A 232 -0.77 -1.32 -27.37
CA ARG A 232 0.62 -1.35 -27.81
C ARG A 232 1.17 -2.78 -27.78
N PHE A 233 1.01 -3.46 -26.65
CA PHE A 233 1.51 -4.84 -26.47
C PHE A 233 0.87 -5.84 -27.44
N ASN A 234 -0.45 -5.79 -27.58
CA ASN A 234 -1.16 -6.68 -28.50
C ASN A 234 -1.03 -6.24 -29.98
N GLY A 235 -0.87 -4.95 -30.22
CA GLY A 235 -0.71 -4.39 -31.56
C GLY A 235 0.44 -5.02 -32.33
N TRP A 236 1.57 -5.23 -31.70
CA TRP A 236 2.71 -5.93 -32.30
C TRP A 236 2.37 -7.35 -32.72
N ASN A 237 1.63 -8.07 -31.91
CA ASN A 237 1.18 -9.42 -32.23
C ASN A 237 0.19 -9.43 -33.43
N PHE A 238 -0.73 -8.47 -33.46
CA PHE A 238 -1.65 -8.31 -34.58
C PHE A 238 -0.91 -7.92 -35.86
N PHE A 239 0.05 -7.02 -35.76
CA PHE A 239 0.86 -6.60 -36.89
C PHE A 239 1.74 -7.74 -37.44
N ALA A 240 2.36 -8.52 -36.57
CA ALA A 240 3.13 -9.70 -36.98
C ALA A 240 2.27 -10.70 -37.71
N LYS A 241 1.07 -11.03 -37.22
CA LYS A 241 0.10 -11.89 -37.88
C LYS A 241 -0.39 -11.34 -39.24
N PHE A 242 -0.56 -10.02 -39.29
CA PHE A 242 -0.91 -9.36 -40.56
C PHE A 242 0.21 -9.50 -41.58
N LEU A 243 1.45 -9.23 -41.17
CA LEU A 243 2.62 -9.41 -42.07
C LEU A 243 2.81 -10.85 -42.51
N GLU A 244 2.57 -11.83 -41.65
CA GLU A 244 2.62 -13.23 -41.98
C GLU A 244 1.62 -13.58 -43.11
N ARG A 245 0.39 -13.05 -43.00
CA ARG A 245 -0.64 -13.26 -44.02
C ARG A 245 -0.41 -12.45 -45.30
N ALA A 246 0.01 -11.18 -45.17
CA ALA A 246 0.22 -10.29 -46.31
C ALA A 246 1.58 -10.52 -46.98
N GLY A 247 2.54 -11.12 -46.29
CA GLY A 247 3.86 -11.48 -46.84
C GLY A 247 3.82 -12.65 -47.82
N ILE A 248 2.72 -13.41 -47.83
CA ILE A 248 2.51 -14.47 -48.84
C ILE A 248 1.72 -13.86 -50.01
N PRO A 249 2.33 -13.69 -51.20
CA PRO A 249 1.62 -13.13 -52.33
C PRO A 249 0.46 -14.05 -52.72
N LEU A 250 -0.72 -13.47 -52.87
CA LEU A 250 -1.88 -14.20 -53.40
C LEU A 250 -1.62 -14.53 -54.87
N LEU A 251 -1.41 -15.82 -55.15
CA LEU A 251 -1.36 -16.33 -56.52
C LEU A 251 -2.77 -16.28 -57.09
N VAL A 252 -3.05 -15.30 -57.93
CA VAL A 252 -4.30 -15.20 -58.66
C VAL A 252 -4.06 -15.79 -60.05
N GLY A 253 -4.53 -17.01 -60.28
CA GLY A 253 -4.60 -17.60 -61.64
C GLY A 253 -5.78 -17.01 -62.40
N LYS A 254 -5.52 -16.33 -63.53
CA LYS A 254 -6.55 -16.03 -64.53
C LYS A 254 -6.54 -17.19 -65.59
N SER A 255 -7.64 -17.90 -65.62
CA SER A 255 -7.91 -18.77 -66.78
C SER A 255 -8.52 -17.90 -67.88
N SER A 256 -7.88 -17.88 -69.05
CA SER A 256 -8.47 -17.32 -70.26
C SER A 256 -9.08 -18.49 -71.03
N ASP A 257 -10.39 -18.58 -71.07
CA ASP A 257 -11.13 -19.35 -72.01
C ASP A 257 -11.02 -18.72 -73.40
#